data_2f859375ce4118ca661a8ad8bf27326b
#
_entry.id   2f859375ce4118ca661a8ad8bf27326b
#
_cell.length_a   1.000
_cell.length_b   1.000
_cell.length_c   1.000
_cell.angle_alpha   90.00
_cell.angle_beta   90.00
_cell.angle_gamma   90.00
#
_symmetry.space_group_name_H-M   'P 1'
#
loop_
_entity.id
_entity.type
_entity.pdbx_description
1 polymer ?
#
loop_
_entity_poly.entity_id
_entity_poly.type
_entity_poly.pdbx_seq_one_letter_code
_entity_poly.pdbx_strand_id
1 'polypeptide(L)'
;FCIDGQHILIASPIGVLNGTDYPGNQSTMQKLSFDAEDGSMALESEAQFLDYGMDLYAPQSCIDEAGRRCVIAWVRMPIPQSPDDNEAADGRPWSGMMSLPRVVTLRGGEIYTSVHPNVREYFAENSCEESTEKYIRWTKDGRSRTVLTLREGQSVELAGVMIELNGGCVCTDRTKRVPQGVDVHVKCCTPGVGDVCELEVYEEKNLIEIFVNDGQYVISNVLYPCR
;
A
#
# COMPACT_ATOMS: atom_id res chain seq x y z
N PHE A 1 5.32 -1.05 19.43
CA PHE A 1 6.31 0.05 19.40
C PHE A 1 5.66 1.38 19.78
N CYS A 2 6.52 2.36 20.09
CA CYS A 2 6.08 3.69 20.49
C CYS A 2 6.53 4.75 19.46
N ILE A 3 5.65 5.71 19.14
CA ILE A 3 5.93 6.89 18.32
C ILE A 3 5.38 8.10 19.07
N ASP A 4 6.21 9.10 19.30
CA ASP A 4 5.82 10.37 19.99
C ASP A 4 5.05 10.15 21.30
N GLY A 5 5.44 9.12 22.07
CA GLY A 5 4.81 8.74 23.33
C GLY A 5 3.55 7.88 23.21
N GLN A 6 3.04 7.65 22.01
CA GLN A 6 1.88 6.78 21.75
C GLN A 6 2.34 5.36 21.37
N HIS A 7 1.85 4.36 22.07
CA HIS A 7 2.06 2.96 21.67
C HIS A 7 1.15 2.57 20.51
N ILE A 8 1.73 1.89 19.53
CA ILE A 8 1.05 1.36 18.35
C ILE A 8 1.19 -0.16 18.34
N LEU A 9 0.06 -0.83 18.29
CA LEU A 9 -0.05 -2.27 18.02
C LEU A 9 -0.15 -2.48 16.51
N ILE A 10 0.70 -3.36 15.96
CA ILE A 10 0.50 -3.93 14.63
C ILE A 10 0.07 -5.39 14.83
N ALA A 11 -1.02 -5.79 14.18
CA ALA A 11 -1.52 -7.15 14.21
C ALA A 11 -1.80 -7.65 12.79
N SER A 12 -1.83 -8.97 12.64
CA SER A 12 -2.08 -9.64 11.35
C SER A 12 -3.27 -10.61 11.48
N PRO A 13 -4.51 -10.11 11.66
CA PRO A 13 -5.68 -10.94 11.78
C PRO A 13 -5.99 -11.71 10.49
N ILE A 14 -6.64 -12.87 10.66
CA ILE A 14 -7.05 -13.76 9.57
C ILE A 14 -8.57 -13.70 9.42
N GLY A 15 -9.05 -13.68 8.16
CA GLY A 15 -10.48 -13.74 7.86
C GLY A 15 -11.23 -12.44 8.18
N VAL A 16 -10.57 -11.29 8.08
CA VAL A 16 -11.16 -9.97 8.34
C VAL A 16 -11.79 -9.41 7.07
N LEU A 17 -12.97 -8.81 7.20
CA LEU A 17 -13.62 -8.05 6.13
C LEU A 17 -13.02 -6.63 6.09
N ASN A 18 -12.49 -6.25 4.94
CA ASN A 18 -11.96 -4.90 4.69
C ASN A 18 -12.93 -4.10 3.82
N GLY A 19 -14.09 -3.75 4.37
CA GLY A 19 -15.13 -3.01 3.62
C GLY A 19 -15.65 -3.76 2.39
N THR A 20 -15.39 -5.05 2.27
CA THR A 20 -15.81 -5.94 1.18
C THR A 20 -16.46 -7.18 1.76
N ASP A 21 -17.23 -7.91 0.96
CA ASP A 21 -17.80 -9.20 1.36
C ASP A 21 -16.76 -10.35 1.32
N TYR A 22 -15.52 -10.05 0.93
CA TYR A 22 -14.44 -11.02 0.80
C TYR A 22 -13.54 -11.01 2.04
N PRO A 23 -13.57 -12.07 2.88
CA PRO A 23 -12.71 -12.15 4.04
C PRO A 23 -11.25 -12.37 3.61
N GLY A 24 -10.36 -11.52 4.07
CA GLY A 24 -8.93 -11.58 3.78
C GLY A 24 -8.07 -11.70 5.04
N ASN A 25 -6.81 -12.03 4.84
CA ASN A 25 -5.81 -11.83 5.87
C ASN A 25 -5.31 -10.40 5.75
N GLN A 26 -5.49 -9.61 6.78
CA GLN A 26 -5.19 -8.18 6.78
C GLN A 26 -4.14 -7.85 7.83
N SER A 27 -3.55 -6.68 7.70
CA SER A 27 -2.66 -6.11 8.70
C SER A 27 -3.29 -4.84 9.24
N THR A 28 -3.40 -4.75 10.56
CA THR A 28 -4.04 -3.63 11.25
C THR A 28 -3.06 -2.89 12.14
N MET A 29 -3.36 -1.62 12.38
CA MET A 29 -2.70 -0.77 13.37
C MET A 29 -3.75 -0.19 14.31
N GLN A 30 -3.40 -0.10 15.60
CA GLN A 30 -4.25 0.49 16.64
C GLN A 30 -3.39 1.25 17.64
N LYS A 31 -3.91 2.34 18.15
CA LYS A 31 -3.34 3.03 19.32
C LYS A 31 -3.70 2.25 20.57
N LEU A 32 -2.77 2.16 21.51
CA LEU A 32 -2.98 1.54 22.80
C LEU A 32 -2.21 2.26 23.91
N SER A 33 -2.69 2.15 25.13
CA SER A 33 -1.89 2.37 26.32
C SER A 33 -1.22 1.07 26.75
N PHE A 34 -0.02 1.17 27.29
CA PHE A 34 0.75 0.05 27.80
C PHE A 34 1.41 0.45 29.12
N ASP A 35 1.14 -0.31 30.17
CA ASP A 35 1.83 -0.17 31.45
C ASP A 35 2.93 -1.23 31.54
N ALA A 36 4.18 -0.77 31.65
CA ALA A 36 5.34 -1.65 31.71
C ALA A 36 5.54 -2.27 33.11
N GLU A 37 4.88 -1.80 34.16
CA GLU A 37 5.02 -2.31 35.50
C GLU A 37 4.22 -3.61 35.69
N ASP A 38 2.99 -3.65 35.17
CA ASP A 38 2.11 -4.81 35.31
C ASP A 38 1.81 -5.51 33.98
N GLY A 39 2.27 -4.95 32.85
CA GLY A 39 2.06 -5.49 31.49
C GLY A 39 0.64 -5.27 30.95
N SER A 40 -0.18 -4.45 31.60
CA SER A 40 -1.54 -4.18 31.15
C SER A 40 -1.57 -3.39 29.85
N MET A 41 -2.57 -3.65 29.00
CA MET A 41 -2.80 -2.98 27.74
C MET A 41 -4.28 -2.63 27.58
N ALA A 42 -4.56 -1.43 27.04
CA ALA A 42 -5.90 -1.05 26.64
C ALA A 42 -5.88 -0.40 25.24
N LEU A 43 -6.77 -0.83 24.34
CA LEU A 43 -6.92 -0.21 23.03
C LEU A 43 -7.55 1.19 23.16
N GLU A 44 -6.98 2.16 22.45
CA GLU A 44 -7.38 3.58 22.50
C GLU A 44 -7.96 4.07 21.17
N SER A 45 -7.98 3.22 20.14
CA SER A 45 -8.59 3.52 18.84
C SER A 45 -9.23 2.29 18.22
N GLU A 46 -10.10 2.50 17.25
CA GLU A 46 -10.50 1.47 16.31
C GLU A 46 -9.31 0.98 15.48
N ALA A 47 -9.43 -0.23 14.93
CA ALA A 47 -8.41 -0.77 14.04
C ALA A 47 -8.41 -0.03 12.70
N GLN A 48 -7.25 0.48 12.32
CA GLN A 48 -6.98 0.97 10.97
C GLN A 48 -6.23 -0.10 10.18
N PHE A 49 -6.57 -0.33 8.92
CA PHE A 49 -5.76 -1.19 8.08
C PHE A 49 -4.44 -0.52 7.72
N LEU A 50 -3.35 -1.28 7.79
CA LEU A 50 -2.04 -0.85 7.28
C LEU A 50 -2.06 -0.66 5.76
N ASP A 51 -2.92 -1.41 5.08
CA ASP A 51 -3.13 -1.39 3.65
C ASP A 51 -4.57 -1.79 3.33
N TYR A 52 -5.23 -1.04 2.48
CA TYR A 52 -6.61 -1.28 2.05
C TYR A 52 -6.71 -2.19 0.83
N GLY A 53 -5.56 -2.61 0.25
CA GLY A 53 -5.49 -3.73 -0.69
C GLY A 53 -5.65 -5.07 0.01
N MET A 54 -5.88 -6.14 -0.75
CA MET A 54 -6.14 -7.48 -0.19
C MET A 54 -4.90 -8.38 -0.14
N ASP A 55 -3.76 -7.87 -0.63
CA ASP A 55 -2.58 -8.70 -0.84
C ASP A 55 -1.52 -8.54 0.26
N LEU A 56 -1.48 -7.39 0.97
CA LEU A 56 -0.47 -7.10 1.97
C LEU A 56 -0.75 -7.78 3.31
N TYR A 57 0.28 -8.46 3.88
CA TYR A 57 0.16 -9.21 5.12
C TYR A 57 1.48 -9.31 5.90
N ALA A 58 1.40 -9.66 7.18
CA ALA A 58 2.52 -9.99 8.04
C ALA A 58 3.63 -8.91 8.07
N PRO A 59 3.32 -7.66 8.42
CA PRO A 59 4.29 -6.59 8.47
C PRO A 59 5.35 -6.83 9.55
N GLN A 60 6.57 -6.39 9.25
CA GLN A 60 7.67 -6.30 10.20
C GLN A 60 8.10 -4.85 10.33
N SER A 61 8.61 -4.45 11.50
CA SER A 61 9.04 -3.07 11.71
C SER A 61 10.44 -2.98 12.30
N CYS A 62 11.16 -1.94 11.91
CA CYS A 62 12.48 -1.58 12.45
C CYS A 62 12.57 -0.07 12.64
N ILE A 63 13.67 0.38 13.19
CA ILE A 63 14.08 1.79 13.22
C ILE A 63 15.22 1.94 12.22
N ASP A 64 15.12 2.94 11.35
CA ASP A 64 16.19 3.27 10.40
C ASP A 64 17.29 4.13 11.06
N GLU A 65 18.33 4.43 10.28
CA GLU A 65 19.49 5.23 10.76
C GLU A 65 19.10 6.66 11.17
N ALA A 66 17.99 7.19 10.67
CA ALA A 66 17.44 8.49 11.04
C ALA A 66 16.49 8.44 12.24
N GLY A 67 16.31 7.27 12.87
CA GLY A 67 15.43 7.09 14.01
C GLY A 67 13.95 6.95 13.65
N ARG A 68 13.60 6.81 12.36
CA ARG A 68 12.21 6.67 11.91
C ARG A 68 11.72 5.23 12.07
N ARG A 69 10.48 5.04 12.51
CA ARG A 69 9.84 3.73 12.54
C ARG A 69 9.44 3.33 11.13
N CYS A 70 10.11 2.31 10.59
CA CYS A 70 9.85 1.76 9.28
C CYS A 70 9.07 0.45 9.37
N VAL A 71 8.20 0.23 8.38
CA VAL A 71 7.43 -1.01 8.21
C VAL A 71 7.62 -1.50 6.78
N ILE A 72 7.80 -2.80 6.63
CA ILE A 72 7.78 -3.54 5.37
C ILE A 72 6.91 -4.78 5.56
N ALA A 73 6.18 -5.19 4.53
CA ALA A 73 5.25 -6.29 4.64
C ALA A 73 5.33 -7.24 3.44
N TRP A 74 4.90 -8.47 3.65
CA TRP A 74 4.76 -9.44 2.57
C TRP A 74 3.52 -9.12 1.74
N VAL A 75 3.69 -8.95 0.43
CA VAL A 75 2.61 -8.86 -0.55
C VAL A 75 2.40 -10.26 -1.10
N ARG A 76 1.28 -10.88 -0.72
CA ARG A 76 0.94 -12.25 -1.10
C ARG A 76 0.54 -12.31 -2.56
N MET A 77 0.94 -13.36 -3.23
CA MET A 77 0.51 -13.67 -4.60
C MET A 77 -0.23 -15.01 -4.61
N PRO A 78 -1.58 -15.00 -4.53
CA PRO A 78 -2.37 -16.24 -4.60
C PRO A 78 -2.12 -17.07 -5.86
N ILE A 79 -1.70 -16.41 -6.95
CA ILE A 79 -1.33 -17.07 -8.20
C ILE A 79 0.21 -17.01 -8.33
N PRO A 80 0.91 -18.14 -8.22
CA PRO A 80 2.35 -18.17 -8.43
C PRO A 80 2.71 -17.73 -9.87
N GLN A 81 3.82 -16.99 -9.99
CA GLN A 81 4.34 -16.60 -11.29
C GLN A 81 5.17 -17.72 -11.90
N SER A 82 5.00 -17.92 -13.21
CA SER A 82 5.85 -18.83 -13.99
C SER A 82 7.28 -18.24 -14.12
N PRO A 83 8.32 -19.08 -14.18
CA PRO A 83 9.68 -18.65 -14.51
C PRO A 83 9.75 -17.87 -15.83
N ASP A 84 8.93 -18.25 -16.82
CA ASP A 84 8.88 -17.60 -18.14
C ASP A 84 8.30 -16.17 -18.07
N ASP A 85 7.48 -15.87 -17.07
CA ASP A 85 6.88 -14.55 -16.86
C ASP A 85 7.77 -13.63 -16.01
N ASN A 86 8.75 -14.20 -15.33
CA ASN A 86 9.70 -13.49 -14.48
C ASN A 86 11.05 -14.20 -14.52
N GLU A 87 12.11 -13.43 -14.61
CA GLU A 87 13.50 -13.87 -14.57
C GLU A 87 13.90 -14.45 -13.20
N ALA A 88 13.16 -15.46 -12.71
CA ALA A 88 13.61 -16.22 -11.57
C ALA A 88 14.89 -16.96 -11.97
N ALA A 89 15.97 -16.60 -11.33
CA ALA A 89 17.33 -17.05 -11.68
C ALA A 89 17.52 -18.59 -11.64
N ASP A 90 16.57 -19.34 -11.08
CA ASP A 90 16.60 -20.78 -10.91
C ASP A 90 15.49 -21.54 -11.64
N GLY A 91 14.68 -20.84 -12.45
CA GLY A 91 13.61 -21.45 -13.24
C GLY A 91 12.43 -21.99 -12.43
N ARG A 92 12.31 -21.67 -11.13
CA ARG A 92 11.19 -22.11 -10.30
C ARG A 92 10.08 -21.05 -10.22
N PRO A 93 8.80 -21.48 -10.10
CA PRO A 93 7.71 -20.54 -9.85
C PRO A 93 7.94 -19.86 -8.48
N TRP A 94 7.62 -18.58 -8.40
CA TRP A 94 7.69 -17.81 -7.16
C TRP A 94 6.34 -17.18 -6.80
N SER A 95 6.12 -16.91 -5.54
CA SER A 95 4.88 -16.35 -5.01
C SER A 95 5.16 -15.42 -3.84
N GLY A 96 4.74 -14.17 -3.99
CA GLY A 96 4.91 -13.11 -2.99
C GLY A 96 6.14 -12.25 -3.23
N MET A 97 6.05 -11.01 -2.76
CA MET A 97 7.09 -10.00 -2.81
C MET A 97 7.04 -9.14 -1.56
N MET A 98 7.93 -8.19 -1.42
CA MET A 98 7.89 -7.23 -0.32
C MET A 98 7.28 -5.92 -0.81
N SER A 99 6.53 -5.25 0.07
CA SER A 99 6.06 -3.88 -0.17
C SER A 99 7.23 -2.91 -0.18
N LEU A 100 7.01 -1.69 -0.67
CA LEU A 100 7.93 -0.59 -0.41
C LEU A 100 8.08 -0.37 1.10
N PRO A 101 9.27 0.04 1.57
CA PRO A 101 9.42 0.46 2.95
C PRO A 101 8.60 1.73 3.21
N ARG A 102 7.87 1.72 4.30
CA ARG A 102 6.98 2.82 4.72
C ARG A 102 7.42 3.35 6.08
N VAL A 103 7.32 4.66 6.27
CA VAL A 103 7.55 5.31 7.57
C VAL A 103 6.21 5.50 8.26
N VAL A 104 6.09 5.02 9.49
CA VAL A 104 4.91 5.22 10.34
C VAL A 104 5.08 6.51 11.13
N THR A 105 4.09 7.39 11.06
CA THR A 105 4.05 8.67 11.80
C THR A 105 2.68 8.90 12.41
N LEU A 106 2.62 9.79 13.42
CA LEU A 106 1.38 10.32 13.95
C LEU A 106 1.21 11.77 13.49
N ARG A 107 0.04 12.09 12.94
CA ARG A 107 -0.31 13.45 12.51
C ARG A 107 -1.71 13.79 13.00
N GLY A 108 -1.82 14.79 13.86
CA GLY A 108 -3.11 15.13 14.47
C GLY A 108 -3.77 13.98 15.26
N GLY A 109 -2.96 13.05 15.77
CA GLY A 109 -3.44 11.85 16.45
C GLY A 109 -3.82 10.67 15.57
N GLU A 110 -3.74 10.80 14.24
CA GLU A 110 -3.99 9.73 13.27
C GLU A 110 -2.69 9.06 12.81
N ILE A 111 -2.76 7.76 12.49
CA ILE A 111 -1.60 6.98 12.03
C ILE A 111 -1.48 7.13 10.51
N TYR A 112 -0.30 7.54 10.05
CA TYR A 112 0.07 7.63 8.63
C TYR A 112 1.18 6.64 8.31
N THR A 113 1.15 6.07 7.11
CA THR A 113 2.20 5.19 6.58
C THR A 113 2.69 5.71 5.24
N SER A 114 3.56 6.72 5.28
CA SER A 114 4.13 7.33 4.08
C SER A 114 5.23 6.46 3.48
N VAL A 115 5.46 6.56 2.17
CA VAL A 115 6.61 5.90 1.55
C VAL A 115 7.91 6.42 2.16
N HIS A 116 8.91 5.54 2.30
CA HIS A 116 10.21 5.92 2.86
C HIS A 116 10.90 6.98 1.98
N PRO A 117 11.51 8.04 2.57
CA PRO A 117 12.13 9.13 1.80
C PRO A 117 13.17 8.66 0.79
N ASN A 118 13.98 7.66 1.09
CA ASN A 118 14.98 7.13 0.16
C ASN A 118 14.36 6.55 -1.13
N VAL A 119 13.10 6.10 -1.08
CA VAL A 119 12.37 5.68 -2.29
C VAL A 119 12.07 6.91 -3.16
N ARG A 120 11.66 8.03 -2.56
CA ARG A 120 11.44 9.28 -3.28
C ARG A 120 12.75 9.81 -3.88
N GLU A 121 13.84 9.76 -3.12
CA GLU A 121 15.19 10.16 -3.59
C GLU A 121 15.66 9.29 -4.76
N TYR A 122 15.42 7.98 -4.72
CA TYR A 122 15.74 7.08 -5.84
C TYR A 122 15.14 7.56 -7.17
N PHE A 123 13.90 8.06 -7.14
CA PHE A 123 13.23 8.60 -8.33
C PHE A 123 13.61 10.06 -8.64
N ALA A 124 14.11 10.82 -7.66
CA ALA A 124 14.59 12.19 -7.91
C ALA A 124 15.94 12.21 -8.65
N GLU A 125 16.73 11.13 -8.55
CA GLU A 125 18.04 11.03 -9.14
C GLU A 125 18.04 10.24 -10.45
N ASN A 126 18.48 10.88 -11.54
CA ASN A 126 18.70 10.24 -12.86
C ASN A 126 17.44 9.52 -13.42
N SER A 127 16.25 10.00 -13.10
CA SER A 127 15.02 9.51 -13.69
C SER A 127 14.65 10.30 -14.95
N CYS A 128 13.82 9.71 -15.82
CA CYS A 128 13.14 10.43 -16.87
C CYS A 128 11.86 11.02 -16.30
N GLU A 129 11.70 12.34 -16.35
CA GLU A 129 10.52 13.06 -15.88
C GLU A 129 9.58 13.39 -17.03
N GLU A 130 8.30 13.10 -16.85
CA GLU A 130 7.18 13.51 -17.68
C GLU A 130 6.23 14.36 -16.83
N SER A 131 5.98 15.60 -17.22
CA SER A 131 5.05 16.49 -16.53
C SER A 131 3.93 16.90 -17.48
N THR A 132 2.69 16.71 -17.01
CA THR A 132 1.46 17.09 -17.72
C THR A 132 0.59 17.97 -16.81
N GLU A 133 -0.54 18.48 -17.33
CA GLU A 133 -1.54 19.17 -16.49
C GLU A 133 -2.21 18.26 -15.44
N LYS A 134 -2.10 16.92 -15.59
CA LYS A 134 -2.79 15.95 -14.77
C LYS A 134 -1.88 15.25 -13.76
N TYR A 135 -0.60 15.04 -14.10
CA TYR A 135 0.34 14.31 -13.26
C TYR A 135 1.80 14.71 -13.54
N ILE A 136 2.67 14.41 -12.59
CA ILE A 136 4.12 14.35 -12.77
C ILE A 136 4.54 12.89 -12.56
N ARG A 137 5.31 12.35 -13.49
CA ARG A 137 5.79 10.96 -13.49
C ARG A 137 7.29 10.91 -13.68
N TRP A 138 7.94 10.16 -12.81
CA TRP A 138 9.35 9.81 -12.90
C TRP A 138 9.50 8.34 -13.24
N THR A 139 10.32 8.02 -14.23
CA THR A 139 10.58 6.64 -14.65
C THR A 139 12.06 6.33 -14.53
N LYS A 140 12.39 5.21 -13.89
CA LYS A 140 13.74 4.73 -13.67
C LYS A 140 13.77 3.20 -13.58
N ASP A 141 14.67 2.55 -14.31
CA ASP A 141 14.90 1.09 -14.25
C ASP A 141 13.61 0.26 -14.42
N GLY A 142 12.71 0.67 -15.31
CA GLY A 142 11.43 -0.01 -15.58
C GLY A 142 10.38 0.15 -14.46
N ARG A 143 10.63 1.01 -13.48
CA ARG A 143 9.71 1.39 -12.41
C ARG A 143 9.25 2.81 -12.61
N SER A 144 8.12 3.18 -12.02
CA SER A 144 7.69 4.57 -12.04
C SER A 144 7.12 5.04 -10.71
N ARG A 145 7.26 6.34 -10.48
CA ARG A 145 6.57 7.10 -9.44
C ARG A 145 5.71 8.15 -10.13
N THR A 146 4.42 8.20 -9.84
CA THR A 146 3.49 9.17 -10.40
C THR A 146 2.82 9.94 -9.26
N VAL A 147 2.81 11.27 -9.35
CA VAL A 147 2.10 12.15 -8.41
C VAL A 147 0.99 12.86 -9.15
N LEU A 148 -0.22 12.81 -8.62
CA LEU A 148 -1.39 13.45 -9.20
C LEU A 148 -2.43 13.83 -8.13
N THR A 149 -3.35 14.70 -8.52
CA THR A 149 -4.53 15.06 -7.70
C THR A 149 -5.77 14.53 -8.40
N LEU A 150 -6.64 13.84 -7.65
CA LEU A 150 -7.98 13.50 -8.09
C LEU A 150 -9.02 14.35 -7.36
N ARG A 151 -10.09 14.70 -8.09
CA ARG A 151 -11.31 15.30 -7.56
C ARG A 151 -12.45 14.32 -7.67
N GLU A 152 -13.50 14.51 -6.88
CA GLU A 152 -14.72 13.68 -6.91
C GLU A 152 -15.19 13.46 -8.36
N GLY A 153 -15.47 12.19 -8.71
CA GLY A 153 -15.86 11.74 -10.03
C GLY A 153 -14.72 11.62 -11.05
N GLN A 154 -13.48 11.91 -10.68
CA GLN A 154 -12.32 11.72 -11.56
C GLN A 154 -11.68 10.35 -11.39
N SER A 155 -11.09 9.87 -12.49
CA SER A 155 -10.35 8.61 -12.51
C SER A 155 -9.10 8.68 -13.37
N VAL A 156 -8.17 7.77 -13.12
CA VAL A 156 -6.96 7.54 -13.90
C VAL A 156 -6.71 6.03 -14.02
N GLU A 157 -6.17 5.58 -15.14
CA GLU A 157 -5.69 4.21 -15.28
C GLU A 157 -4.17 4.20 -15.29
N LEU A 158 -3.57 3.49 -14.32
CA LEU A 158 -2.12 3.30 -14.19
C LEU A 158 -1.81 1.80 -14.10
N ALA A 159 -0.83 1.34 -14.87
CA ALA A 159 -0.44 -0.07 -14.96
C ALA A 159 -1.62 -1.05 -15.17
N GLY A 160 -2.72 -0.61 -15.81
CA GLY A 160 -3.93 -1.43 -16.03
C GLY A 160 -4.84 -1.55 -14.79
N VAL A 161 -4.60 -0.73 -13.76
CA VAL A 161 -5.47 -0.55 -12.59
C VAL A 161 -6.23 0.76 -12.76
N MET A 162 -7.55 0.71 -12.68
CA MET A 162 -8.38 1.90 -12.60
C MET A 162 -8.35 2.42 -11.17
N ILE A 163 -8.08 3.70 -11.01
CA ILE A 163 -8.08 4.41 -9.73
C ILE A 163 -9.07 5.56 -9.85
N GLU A 164 -10.04 5.64 -8.96
CA GLU A 164 -11.08 6.68 -8.98
C GLU A 164 -11.32 7.27 -7.59
N LEU A 165 -11.68 8.55 -7.55
CA LEU A 165 -12.25 9.18 -6.36
C LEU A 165 -13.76 9.23 -6.56
N ASN A 166 -14.50 8.44 -5.78
CA ASN A 166 -15.94 8.28 -5.91
C ASN A 166 -16.59 8.13 -4.53
N GLY A 167 -17.62 8.94 -4.26
CA GLY A 167 -18.28 8.98 -2.96
C GLY A 167 -17.33 9.36 -1.81
N GLY A 168 -16.33 10.20 -2.10
CA GLY A 168 -15.31 10.62 -1.16
C GLY A 168 -14.27 9.56 -0.82
N CYS A 169 -14.24 8.40 -1.50
CA CYS A 169 -13.30 7.30 -1.26
C CYS A 169 -12.43 7.07 -2.49
N VAL A 170 -11.16 6.73 -2.28
CA VAL A 170 -10.29 6.26 -3.36
C VAL A 170 -10.54 4.78 -3.56
N CYS A 171 -11.04 4.42 -4.75
CA CYS A 171 -11.34 3.04 -5.13
C CYS A 171 -10.42 2.58 -6.27
N THR A 172 -10.04 1.31 -6.24
CA THR A 172 -9.23 0.68 -7.29
C THR A 172 -9.94 -0.52 -7.90
N ASP A 173 -9.73 -0.74 -9.20
CA ASP A 173 -10.17 -1.92 -9.92
C ASP A 173 -9.00 -2.48 -10.76
N ARG A 174 -8.50 -3.66 -10.39
CA ARG A 174 -7.42 -4.37 -11.09
C ARG A 174 -7.91 -5.52 -11.98
N THR A 175 -9.18 -5.57 -12.34
CA THR A 175 -9.74 -6.67 -13.15
C THR A 175 -8.93 -6.97 -14.40
N LYS A 176 -8.40 -5.94 -15.07
CA LYS A 176 -7.54 -6.09 -16.26
C LYS A 176 -6.18 -6.75 -15.97
N ARG A 177 -5.78 -6.83 -14.71
CA ARG A 177 -4.47 -7.35 -14.25
C ARG A 177 -4.59 -8.65 -13.49
N VAL A 178 -5.73 -9.33 -13.60
CA VAL A 178 -5.98 -10.64 -13.00
C VAL A 178 -6.37 -11.62 -14.11
N PRO A 179 -5.78 -12.82 -14.19
CA PRO A 179 -6.15 -13.83 -15.17
C PRO A 179 -7.62 -14.21 -15.04
N GLN A 180 -8.27 -14.44 -16.17
CA GLN A 180 -9.68 -14.81 -16.24
C GLN A 180 -9.94 -16.13 -15.49
N GLY A 181 -11.02 -16.20 -14.73
CA GLY A 181 -11.43 -17.41 -14.01
C GLY A 181 -10.69 -17.68 -12.71
N VAL A 182 -9.87 -16.74 -12.26
CA VAL A 182 -9.20 -16.82 -10.96
C VAL A 182 -10.00 -16.04 -9.92
N ASP A 183 -10.30 -16.71 -8.79
CA ASP A 183 -11.01 -16.13 -7.67
C ASP A 183 -10.04 -15.34 -6.78
N VAL A 184 -9.83 -14.08 -7.11
CA VAL A 184 -9.09 -13.11 -6.29
C VAL A 184 -9.86 -11.80 -6.26
N HIS A 185 -9.75 -11.10 -5.15
CA HIS A 185 -10.39 -9.81 -5.00
C HIS A 185 -9.75 -8.76 -5.91
N VAL A 186 -10.56 -8.03 -6.66
CA VAL A 186 -10.09 -7.09 -7.67
C VAL A 186 -10.40 -5.62 -7.35
N LYS A 187 -11.34 -5.36 -6.45
CA LYS A 187 -11.77 -4.00 -6.10
C LYS A 187 -11.52 -3.71 -4.62
N CYS A 188 -10.89 -2.60 -4.33
CA CYS A 188 -10.61 -2.14 -2.98
C CYS A 188 -10.91 -0.65 -2.88
N CYS A 189 -11.38 -0.20 -1.71
CA CYS A 189 -11.62 1.22 -1.45
C CYS A 189 -11.03 1.62 -0.09
N THR A 190 -10.58 2.86 0.01
CA THR A 190 -10.20 3.49 1.28
C THR A 190 -11.44 3.92 2.07
N PRO A 191 -11.31 4.27 3.35
CA PRO A 191 -12.24 5.16 4.01
C PRO A 191 -12.33 6.52 3.32
N GLY A 192 -13.26 7.37 3.76
CA GLY A 192 -13.45 8.69 3.18
C GLY A 192 -12.22 9.59 3.30
N VAL A 193 -11.87 10.22 2.17
CA VAL A 193 -10.76 11.21 2.06
C VAL A 193 -11.26 12.60 1.68
N GLY A 194 -12.58 12.73 1.38
CA GLY A 194 -13.20 13.97 0.91
C GLY A 194 -13.21 14.11 -0.61
N ASP A 195 -13.57 15.30 -1.09
CA ASP A 195 -13.81 15.56 -2.51
C ASP A 195 -12.54 15.77 -3.34
N VAL A 196 -11.38 15.83 -2.70
CA VAL A 196 -10.07 16.00 -3.35
C VAL A 196 -9.04 15.19 -2.59
N CYS A 197 -8.19 14.48 -3.30
CA CYS A 197 -7.05 13.78 -2.70
C CYS A 197 -5.81 13.88 -3.57
N GLU A 198 -4.64 13.83 -2.92
CA GLU A 198 -3.35 13.67 -3.56
C GLU A 198 -2.98 12.18 -3.59
N LEU A 199 -2.51 11.72 -4.73
CA LEU A 199 -2.03 10.36 -4.90
C LEU A 199 -0.54 10.37 -5.24
N GLU A 200 0.21 9.51 -4.58
CA GLU A 200 1.56 9.14 -4.94
C GLU A 200 1.57 7.64 -5.26
N VAL A 201 1.79 7.31 -6.53
CA VAL A 201 1.63 5.95 -7.06
C VAL A 201 2.97 5.41 -7.50
N TYR A 202 3.32 4.23 -7.02
CA TYR A 202 4.52 3.50 -7.40
C TYR A 202 4.14 2.26 -8.19
N GLU A 203 4.75 2.12 -9.35
CA GLU A 203 4.50 1.00 -10.26
C GLU A 203 5.78 0.20 -10.48
N GLU A 204 5.67 -1.10 -10.27
CA GLU A 204 6.67 -2.11 -10.63
C GLU A 204 6.02 -3.15 -11.55
N LYS A 205 6.81 -4.10 -12.09
CA LYS A 205 6.32 -5.13 -13.02
C LYS A 205 5.08 -5.88 -12.49
N ASN A 206 5.09 -6.23 -11.21
CA ASN A 206 4.06 -7.07 -10.58
C ASN A 206 3.35 -6.41 -9.39
N LEU A 207 3.61 -5.12 -9.12
CA LEU A 207 3.07 -4.42 -7.97
C LEU A 207 2.74 -2.98 -8.31
N ILE A 208 1.61 -2.50 -7.82
CA ILE A 208 1.28 -1.08 -7.73
C ILE A 208 0.97 -0.75 -6.27
N GLU A 209 1.59 0.29 -5.74
CA GLU A 209 1.31 0.83 -4.41
C GLU A 209 0.83 2.27 -4.53
N ILE A 210 -0.33 2.58 -3.96
CA ILE A 210 -1.01 3.86 -4.07
C ILE A 210 -1.10 4.47 -2.67
N PHE A 211 -0.35 5.55 -2.45
CA PHE A 211 -0.36 6.32 -1.21
C PHE A 211 -1.30 7.51 -1.37
N VAL A 212 -2.32 7.57 -0.54
CA VAL A 212 -3.35 8.61 -0.56
C VAL A 212 -3.04 9.62 0.53
N ASN A 213 -3.04 10.93 0.21
CA ASN A 213 -2.78 12.03 1.12
C ASN A 213 -1.52 11.79 1.97
N ASP A 214 -0.39 11.52 1.30
CA ASP A 214 0.91 11.22 1.92
C ASP A 214 0.85 10.09 2.95
N GLY A 215 0.11 9.01 2.62
CA GLY A 215 0.04 7.79 3.43
C GLY A 215 -1.01 7.80 4.54
N GLN A 216 -2.01 8.66 4.46
CA GLN A 216 -3.22 8.57 5.28
C GLN A 216 -3.87 7.20 5.10
N TYR A 217 -3.97 6.75 3.84
CA TYR A 217 -4.34 5.40 3.46
C TYR A 217 -3.42 4.90 2.36
N VAL A 218 -3.27 3.58 2.26
CA VAL A 218 -2.47 2.94 1.21
C VAL A 218 -3.25 1.77 0.63
N ILE A 219 -3.17 1.59 -0.69
CA ILE A 219 -3.71 0.43 -1.41
C ILE A 219 -2.57 -0.21 -2.20
N SER A 220 -2.26 -1.47 -1.90
CA SER A 220 -1.30 -2.28 -2.67
C SER A 220 -2.03 -3.36 -3.44
N ASN A 221 -1.72 -3.47 -4.73
CA ASN A 221 -2.30 -4.45 -5.62
C ASN A 221 -1.22 -5.22 -6.37
N VAL A 222 -1.28 -6.54 -6.31
CA VAL A 222 -0.48 -7.41 -7.20
C VAL A 222 -0.98 -7.25 -8.62
N LEU A 223 -0.05 -7.12 -9.55
CA LEU A 223 -0.29 -7.04 -10.99
C LEU A 223 0.17 -8.34 -11.65
N TYR A 224 -0.76 -9.11 -12.16
CA TYR A 224 -0.44 -10.30 -12.92
C TYR A 224 -0.19 -9.95 -14.40
N PRO A 225 0.67 -10.70 -15.13
CA PRO A 225 0.85 -10.50 -16.55
C PRO A 225 -0.48 -10.64 -17.30
N CYS A 226 -0.78 -9.69 -18.18
CA CYS A 226 -1.88 -9.84 -19.13
C CYS A 226 -1.44 -10.86 -20.20
N ARG A 227 -2.07 -12.00 -20.27
CA ARG A 227 -1.91 -12.99 -21.35
C ARG A 227 -2.91 -12.74 -22.46
#